data_e5b172e46a1fc145e62c19070c192f65
#
_entry.id   e5b172e46a1fc145e62c19070c192f65
#
_cell.length_a   1.000
_cell.length_b   1.000
_cell.length_c   1.000
_cell.angle_alpha   90.00
_cell.angle_beta   90.00
_cell.angle_gamma   90.00
#
_symmetry.space_group_name_H-M   'P 1'
#
loop_
_entity.id
_entity.type
_entity.pdbx_description
1 polymer ?
#
loop_
_entity_poly.entity_id
_entity_poly.type
_entity_poly.pdbx_seq_one_letter_code
_entity_poly.pdbx_strand_id
1 'polypeptide(L)'
;MYDEQLRGRVTGPLPVGVRVEHDGPLLRFRGLKMGGFVEYRDLGGIDGPALDELIARQVSAFSADGERFEWKLHGHDVPDDLPARLRAAGFVPEETETVVIAPVAAVAAEPRPPEGVTLREVTSRADFERIAALESAVWDEDNSGFADFLQEERDAGPDALVIVVAEAADAVVSAAWMRFPTATEFATFWGGATLEPWRGRGIYRSLVAYRANLAAMRGCRYVEVDASDDSRPILERLGFVPVTTTTPYIWSPPL
;
A
#
# COMPACT_ATOMS: atom_id res chain seq x y z
N MET A 1 6.78 -9.22 15.18
CA MET A 1 5.84 -9.93 14.28
C MET A 1 5.58 -9.12 13.00
N TYR A 2 5.05 -7.88 13.08
CA TYR A 2 4.86 -7.01 11.90
C TYR A 2 6.15 -6.83 11.12
N ASP A 3 7.20 -6.28 11.72
CA ASP A 3 8.49 -6.04 11.07
C ASP A 3 9.14 -7.31 10.53
N GLU A 4 8.99 -8.43 11.23
CA GLU A 4 9.60 -9.71 10.82
C GLU A 4 8.94 -10.32 9.59
N GLN A 5 7.63 -10.07 9.39
CA GLN A 5 6.87 -10.72 8.34
C GLN A 5 6.60 -9.80 7.15
N LEU A 6 6.52 -8.48 7.34
CA LEU A 6 6.14 -7.55 6.27
C LEU A 6 7.26 -6.61 5.84
N ARG A 7 8.35 -6.45 6.63
CA ARG A 7 9.41 -5.50 6.33
C ARG A 7 10.72 -6.17 5.92
N GLY A 8 11.48 -5.47 5.06
CA GLY A 8 12.83 -5.87 4.64
C GLY A 8 12.89 -7.16 3.80
N ARG A 9 11.85 -7.44 3.03
CA ARG A 9 11.74 -8.68 2.25
C ARG A 9 10.85 -8.54 1.02
N VAL A 10 11.06 -9.39 0.04
CA VAL A 10 10.13 -9.57 -1.08
C VAL A 10 8.98 -10.46 -0.60
N THR A 11 7.77 -9.93 -0.61
CA THR A 11 6.58 -10.59 -0.06
C THR A 11 5.60 -11.12 -1.11
N GLY A 12 5.91 -10.95 -2.40
CA GLY A 12 5.00 -11.39 -3.46
C GLY A 12 5.68 -11.54 -4.81
N PRO A 13 4.93 -12.01 -5.81
CA PRO A 13 5.38 -12.04 -7.18
C PRO A 13 5.65 -10.61 -7.68
N LEU A 14 6.64 -10.50 -8.56
CA LEU A 14 7.04 -9.20 -9.11
C LEU A 14 6.56 -9.09 -10.56
N PRO A 15 6.03 -7.93 -10.97
CA PRO A 15 5.73 -7.64 -12.37
C PRO A 15 6.94 -7.80 -13.29
N VAL A 16 6.68 -8.07 -14.55
CA VAL A 16 7.74 -8.22 -15.57
C VAL A 16 8.54 -6.92 -15.68
N GLY A 17 9.87 -7.04 -15.63
CA GLY A 17 10.79 -5.89 -15.71
C GLY A 17 11.14 -5.28 -14.34
N VAL A 18 10.42 -5.62 -13.28
CA VAL A 18 10.81 -5.20 -11.93
C VAL A 18 12.04 -5.98 -11.47
N ARG A 19 13.01 -5.24 -10.92
CA ARG A 19 14.26 -5.78 -10.38
C ARG A 19 14.36 -5.47 -8.90
N VAL A 20 14.86 -6.42 -8.13
CA VAL A 20 15.19 -6.23 -6.71
C VAL A 20 16.70 -6.30 -6.55
N GLU A 21 17.27 -5.27 -5.97
CA GLU A 21 18.70 -5.14 -5.72
C GLU A 21 18.95 -4.96 -4.23
N HIS A 22 20.05 -5.54 -3.74
CA HIS A 22 20.48 -5.38 -2.35
C HIS A 22 21.57 -4.30 -2.25
N ASP A 23 21.43 -3.39 -1.29
CA ASP A 23 22.50 -2.46 -0.88
C ASP A 23 22.58 -2.38 0.65
N GLY A 24 23.45 -3.19 1.23
CA GLY A 24 23.52 -3.36 2.67
C GLY A 24 22.20 -3.87 3.24
N PRO A 25 21.57 -3.13 4.19
CA PRO A 25 20.30 -3.53 4.77
C PRO A 25 19.07 -3.26 3.88
N LEU A 26 19.26 -2.57 2.77
CA LEU A 26 18.17 -2.11 1.90
C LEU A 26 17.89 -3.07 0.75
N LEU A 27 16.62 -3.19 0.40
CA LEU A 27 16.10 -3.73 -0.85
C LEU A 27 15.62 -2.57 -1.73
N ARG A 28 16.14 -2.44 -2.95
CA ARG A 28 15.67 -1.52 -3.96
C ARG A 28 14.76 -2.24 -4.94
N PHE A 29 13.53 -1.80 -5.07
CA PHE A 29 12.61 -2.25 -6.11
C PHE A 29 12.62 -1.21 -7.24
N ARG A 30 13.01 -1.61 -8.45
CA ARG A 30 13.17 -0.72 -9.60
C ARG A 30 12.32 -1.19 -10.78
N GLY A 31 11.85 -0.24 -11.58
CA GLY A 31 11.01 -0.53 -12.74
C GLY A 31 9.53 -0.73 -12.40
N LEU A 32 9.08 -0.30 -11.22
CA LEU A 32 7.66 -0.27 -10.86
C LEU A 32 6.97 0.90 -11.57
N LYS A 33 5.73 0.71 -12.02
CA LYS A 33 4.93 1.74 -12.72
C LYS A 33 4.70 3.01 -11.90
N MET A 34 4.53 2.87 -10.61
CA MET A 34 4.26 4.00 -9.71
C MET A 34 5.53 4.65 -9.15
N GLY A 35 6.71 4.24 -9.64
CA GLY A 35 8.01 4.66 -9.15
C GLY A 35 8.71 3.59 -8.33
N GLY A 36 10.03 3.73 -8.15
CA GLY A 36 10.83 2.80 -7.38
C GLY A 36 10.51 2.86 -5.89
N PHE A 37 11.03 1.88 -5.16
CA PHE A 37 10.73 1.73 -3.74
C PHE A 37 11.95 1.18 -2.99
N VAL A 38 12.22 1.70 -1.79
CA VAL A 38 13.25 1.19 -0.89
C VAL A 38 12.58 0.57 0.32
N GLU A 39 12.83 -0.73 0.52
CA GLU A 39 12.32 -1.53 1.63
C GLU A 39 13.45 -1.95 2.56
N TYR A 40 13.22 -1.95 3.87
CA TYR A 40 14.15 -2.42 4.89
C TYR A 40 13.39 -2.77 6.16
N ARG A 41 13.98 -3.61 7.01
CA ARG A 41 13.46 -3.87 8.34
C ARG A 41 14.11 -2.99 9.41
N ASP A 42 15.44 -2.90 9.34
CA ASP A 42 16.28 -2.04 10.19
C ASP A 42 17.55 -1.69 9.42
N LEU A 43 18.25 -0.64 9.82
CA LEU A 43 19.46 -0.17 9.14
C LEU A 43 20.73 -0.84 9.65
N GLY A 44 20.63 -1.87 10.50
CA GLY A 44 21.80 -2.62 11.00
C GLY A 44 22.78 -1.77 11.83
N GLY A 45 22.31 -0.70 12.47
CA GLY A 45 23.14 0.23 13.24
C GLY A 45 23.92 1.25 12.38
N ILE A 46 23.60 1.38 11.09
CA ILE A 46 24.19 2.41 10.22
C ILE A 46 23.65 3.78 10.64
N ASP A 47 24.54 4.72 10.94
CA ASP A 47 24.22 6.08 11.36
C ASP A 47 25.24 7.10 10.81
N GLY A 48 25.06 8.39 11.15
CA GLY A 48 26.00 9.46 10.83
C GLY A 48 26.37 9.53 9.33
N PRO A 49 27.65 9.77 9.01
CA PRO A 49 28.10 9.88 7.62
C PRO A 49 27.89 8.61 6.80
N ALA A 50 27.93 7.42 7.41
CA ALA A 50 27.68 6.16 6.70
C ALA A 50 26.21 6.05 6.25
N LEU A 51 25.26 6.63 7.00
CA LEU A 51 23.87 6.71 6.58
C LEU A 51 23.68 7.72 5.46
N ASP A 52 24.37 8.87 5.50
CA ASP A 52 24.34 9.85 4.40
C ASP A 52 24.85 9.23 3.09
N GLU A 53 25.94 8.44 3.17
CA GLU A 53 26.45 7.70 2.02
C GLU A 53 25.47 6.64 1.52
N LEU A 54 24.78 5.91 2.42
CA LEU A 54 23.76 4.93 2.06
C LEU A 54 22.61 5.60 1.32
N ILE A 55 22.11 6.73 1.82
CA ILE A 55 21.03 7.51 1.19
C ILE A 55 21.48 8.02 -0.19
N ALA A 56 22.70 8.58 -0.29
CA ALA A 56 23.23 9.09 -1.54
C ALA A 56 23.38 8.01 -2.62
N ARG A 57 23.73 6.77 -2.23
CA ARG A 57 23.77 5.65 -3.17
C ARG A 57 22.38 5.29 -3.71
N GLN A 58 21.31 5.41 -2.89
CA GLN A 58 19.95 5.20 -3.39
C GLN A 58 19.58 6.28 -4.40
N VAL A 59 19.78 7.55 -4.05
CA VAL A 59 19.54 8.68 -4.96
C VAL A 59 20.31 8.49 -6.28
N SER A 60 21.59 8.12 -6.22
CA SER A 60 22.39 7.88 -7.42
C SER A 60 21.84 6.74 -8.29
N ALA A 61 21.42 5.65 -7.66
CA ALA A 61 20.89 4.47 -8.37
C ALA A 61 19.60 4.81 -9.14
N PHE A 62 18.64 5.46 -8.50
CA PHE A 62 17.37 5.82 -9.14
C PHE A 62 17.52 6.99 -10.12
N SER A 63 18.39 7.96 -9.81
CA SER A 63 18.71 9.07 -10.71
C SER A 63 19.29 8.60 -12.04
N ALA A 64 20.08 7.54 -12.04
CA ALA A 64 20.68 7.00 -13.27
C ALA A 64 19.64 6.54 -14.31
N ASP A 65 18.47 6.12 -13.87
CA ASP A 65 17.35 5.71 -14.73
C ASP A 65 16.28 6.82 -14.86
N GLY A 66 16.47 7.98 -14.22
CA GLY A 66 15.45 9.04 -14.17
C GLY A 66 14.20 8.64 -13.40
N GLU A 67 14.29 7.69 -12.50
CA GLU A 67 13.18 7.10 -11.77
C GLU A 67 12.96 7.82 -10.44
N ARG A 68 11.71 8.28 -10.17
CA ARG A 68 11.32 8.69 -8.81
C ARG A 68 11.23 7.46 -7.92
N PHE A 69 11.46 7.62 -6.62
CA PHE A 69 11.30 6.51 -5.68
C PHE A 69 10.86 6.98 -4.30
N GLU A 70 10.28 6.02 -3.58
CA GLU A 70 9.86 6.17 -2.20
C GLU A 70 10.86 5.50 -1.25
N TRP A 71 11.17 6.20 -0.15
CA TRP A 71 11.73 5.63 1.07
C TRP A 71 10.63 5.64 2.13
N LYS A 72 10.07 4.48 2.45
CA LYS A 72 9.02 4.36 3.47
C LYS A 72 9.66 4.34 4.86
N LEU A 73 9.47 5.41 5.62
CA LEU A 73 9.98 5.53 6.98
C LEU A 73 8.91 5.12 7.98
N HIS A 74 9.28 4.28 8.96
CA HIS A 74 8.40 3.91 10.06
C HIS A 74 8.73 4.73 11.32
N GLY A 75 7.71 5.03 12.14
CA GLY A 75 7.85 5.89 13.31
C GLY A 75 8.75 5.33 14.42
N HIS A 76 9.14 4.06 14.35
CA HIS A 76 10.06 3.40 15.28
C HIS A 76 11.43 3.10 14.65
N ASP A 77 11.70 3.58 13.43
CA ASP A 77 13.00 3.41 12.79
C ASP A 77 14.07 4.24 13.50
N VAL A 78 15.27 3.69 13.50
CA VAL A 78 16.47 4.34 14.04
C VAL A 78 17.51 4.51 12.95
N PRO A 79 18.36 5.58 13.00
CA PRO A 79 18.44 6.61 14.05
C PRO A 79 17.33 7.68 13.92
N ASP A 80 17.06 8.39 15.02
CA ASP A 80 16.00 9.41 15.10
C ASP A 80 16.17 10.59 14.13
N ASP A 81 17.40 10.82 13.64
CA ASP A 81 17.69 11.88 12.67
C ASP A 81 17.52 11.46 11.20
N LEU A 82 17.13 10.20 10.92
CA LEU A 82 16.87 9.71 9.56
C LEU A 82 15.90 10.62 8.78
N PRO A 83 14.77 11.11 9.34
CA PRO A 83 13.89 12.06 8.66
C PRO A 83 14.59 13.34 8.19
N ALA A 84 15.50 13.87 9.02
CA ALA A 84 16.26 15.10 8.69
C ALA A 84 17.28 14.83 7.57
N ARG A 85 17.93 13.66 7.58
CA ARG A 85 18.90 13.26 6.55
C ARG A 85 18.23 13.02 5.20
N LEU A 86 17.07 12.37 5.18
CA LEU A 86 16.27 12.19 3.95
C LEU A 86 15.90 13.55 3.34
N ARG A 87 15.40 14.51 4.14
CA ARG A 87 15.12 15.86 3.66
C ARG A 87 16.37 16.57 3.13
N ALA A 88 17.50 16.43 3.81
CA ALA A 88 18.78 17.01 3.35
C ALA A 88 19.24 16.40 2.02
N ALA A 89 18.87 15.16 1.72
CA ALA A 89 19.14 14.47 0.46
C ALA A 89 18.10 14.77 -0.64
N GLY A 90 17.14 15.67 -0.38
CA GLY A 90 16.16 16.13 -1.37
C GLY A 90 14.84 15.34 -1.36
N PHE A 91 14.61 14.49 -0.38
CA PHE A 91 13.31 13.83 -0.24
C PHE A 91 12.25 14.77 0.34
N VAL A 92 11.03 14.63 -0.14
CA VAL A 92 9.86 15.35 0.34
C VAL A 92 8.94 14.35 1.06
N PRO A 93 8.61 14.58 2.35
CA PRO A 93 7.66 13.71 3.03
C PRO A 93 6.24 13.94 2.53
N GLU A 94 5.49 12.86 2.38
CA GLU A 94 4.04 12.88 2.19
C GLU A 94 3.31 12.79 3.54
N GLU A 95 1.99 12.63 3.51
CA GLU A 95 1.18 12.50 4.73
C GLU A 95 1.58 11.24 5.51
N THR A 96 1.64 11.39 6.82
CA THR A 96 1.91 10.27 7.71
C THR A 96 0.65 9.44 7.89
N GLU A 97 0.78 8.13 7.70
CA GLU A 97 -0.27 7.16 7.94
C GLU A 97 -0.02 6.37 9.22
N THR A 98 -1.06 5.78 9.76
CA THR A 98 -0.95 4.89 10.93
C THR A 98 -1.09 3.44 10.49
N VAL A 99 -0.06 2.63 10.73
CA VAL A 99 -0.15 1.17 10.57
C VAL A 99 -1.10 0.63 11.63
N VAL A 100 -2.20 0.04 11.19
CA VAL A 100 -3.17 -0.60 12.07
C VAL A 100 -3.31 -2.08 11.73
N ILE A 101 -3.41 -2.93 12.75
CA ILE A 101 -3.50 -4.38 12.60
C ILE A 101 -4.70 -4.90 13.38
N ALA A 102 -5.39 -5.89 12.83
CA ALA A 102 -6.43 -6.62 13.54
C ALA A 102 -6.28 -8.14 13.32
N PRO A 103 -6.66 -8.95 14.31
CA PRO A 103 -6.94 -10.37 14.05
C PRO A 103 -8.07 -10.49 13.03
N VAL A 104 -7.89 -11.31 12.00
CA VAL A 104 -8.93 -11.54 10.98
C VAL A 104 -10.26 -11.91 11.61
N ALA A 105 -10.25 -12.78 12.65
CA ALA A 105 -11.45 -13.23 13.34
C ALA A 105 -12.23 -12.09 14.05
N ALA A 106 -11.58 -10.96 14.34
CA ALA A 106 -12.24 -9.82 14.98
C ALA A 106 -12.97 -8.92 13.97
N VAL A 107 -12.54 -8.94 12.69
CA VAL A 107 -13.05 -8.03 11.64
C VAL A 107 -13.79 -8.75 10.52
N ALA A 108 -13.67 -10.07 10.44
CA ALA A 108 -14.47 -10.89 9.53
C ALA A 108 -15.93 -10.88 10.00
N ALA A 109 -16.79 -10.29 9.18
CA ALA A 109 -18.21 -10.12 9.46
C ALA A 109 -19.00 -10.19 8.16
N GLU A 110 -20.33 -10.34 8.25
CA GLU A 110 -21.18 -10.25 7.06
C GLU A 110 -21.10 -8.85 6.45
N PRO A 111 -20.69 -8.72 5.19
CA PRO A 111 -20.71 -7.42 4.49
C PRO A 111 -22.15 -6.90 4.38
N ARG A 112 -22.36 -5.63 4.72
CA ARG A 112 -23.68 -4.98 4.66
C ARG A 112 -23.60 -3.71 3.84
N PRO A 113 -23.48 -3.82 2.51
CA PRO A 113 -23.52 -2.64 1.65
C PRO A 113 -24.91 -1.98 1.75
N PRO A 114 -25.02 -0.67 1.51
CA PRO A 114 -26.31 0.01 1.47
C PRO A 114 -27.18 -0.52 0.33
N GLU A 115 -28.48 -0.26 0.42
CA GLU A 115 -29.45 -0.66 -0.62
C GLU A 115 -29.02 -0.12 -1.99
N GLY A 116 -29.12 -0.97 -3.01
CA GLY A 116 -28.72 -0.67 -4.39
C GLY A 116 -27.21 -0.73 -4.64
N VAL A 117 -26.40 -1.12 -3.66
CA VAL A 117 -24.96 -1.34 -3.82
C VAL A 117 -24.64 -2.83 -3.72
N THR A 118 -23.86 -3.33 -4.69
CA THR A 118 -23.32 -4.69 -4.69
C THR A 118 -21.79 -4.67 -4.57
N LEU A 119 -21.22 -5.70 -3.92
CA LEU A 119 -19.78 -5.91 -3.86
C LEU A 119 -19.39 -7.03 -4.82
N ARG A 120 -18.33 -6.83 -5.58
CA ARG A 120 -17.88 -7.80 -6.58
C ARG A 120 -16.35 -7.82 -6.70
N GLU A 121 -15.77 -9.01 -6.78
CA GLU A 121 -14.38 -9.16 -7.21
C GLU A 121 -14.25 -8.88 -8.71
N VAL A 122 -13.14 -8.25 -9.09
CA VAL A 122 -12.89 -7.84 -10.47
C VAL A 122 -11.50 -8.30 -10.93
N THR A 123 -11.44 -8.65 -12.22
CA THR A 123 -10.22 -9.17 -12.84
C THR A 123 -10.02 -8.68 -14.26
N SER A 124 -10.96 -7.92 -14.82
CA SER A 124 -10.90 -7.49 -16.21
C SER A 124 -10.23 -6.13 -16.35
N ARG A 125 -9.56 -5.93 -17.49
CA ARG A 125 -8.99 -4.64 -17.85
C ARG A 125 -10.02 -3.51 -17.81
N ALA A 126 -11.23 -3.76 -18.30
CA ALA A 126 -12.32 -2.79 -18.30
C ALA A 126 -12.70 -2.35 -16.86
N ASP A 127 -12.67 -3.27 -15.90
CA ASP A 127 -12.89 -2.92 -14.50
C ASP A 127 -11.73 -2.08 -13.94
N PHE A 128 -10.49 -2.38 -14.31
CA PHE A 128 -9.33 -1.60 -13.86
C PHE A 128 -9.36 -0.16 -14.40
N GLU A 129 -9.81 0.04 -15.63
CA GLU A 129 -10.03 1.37 -16.20
C GLU A 129 -11.13 2.15 -15.46
N ARG A 130 -12.21 1.47 -15.03
CA ARG A 130 -13.25 2.07 -14.19
C ARG A 130 -12.72 2.45 -12.80
N ILE A 131 -11.82 1.63 -12.24
CA ILE A 131 -11.16 1.95 -10.98
C ILE A 131 -10.22 3.15 -11.16
N ALA A 132 -9.43 3.20 -12.22
CA ALA A 132 -8.56 4.34 -12.51
C ALA A 132 -9.35 5.66 -12.65
N ALA A 133 -10.53 5.60 -13.30
CA ALA A 133 -11.44 6.74 -13.38
C ALA A 133 -12.02 7.14 -12.01
N LEU A 134 -12.35 6.16 -11.15
CA LEU A 134 -12.76 6.41 -9.77
C LEU A 134 -11.66 7.10 -8.96
N GLU A 135 -10.43 6.57 -9.00
CA GLU A 135 -9.28 7.15 -8.31
C GLU A 135 -9.03 8.59 -8.76
N SER A 136 -9.06 8.84 -10.07
CA SER A 136 -8.92 10.19 -10.62
C SER A 136 -10.00 11.15 -10.11
N ALA A 137 -11.25 10.68 -10.01
CA ALA A 137 -12.37 11.49 -9.53
C ALA A 137 -12.34 11.74 -8.01
N VAL A 138 -11.77 10.83 -7.23
CA VAL A 138 -11.67 10.94 -5.77
C VAL A 138 -10.53 11.86 -5.33
N TRP A 139 -9.40 11.79 -6.02
CA TRP A 139 -8.17 12.50 -5.66
C TRP A 139 -7.93 13.78 -6.45
N ASP A 140 -8.76 14.04 -7.47
CA ASP A 140 -8.61 15.17 -8.41
C ASP A 140 -7.23 15.19 -9.11
N GLU A 141 -6.75 14.00 -9.48
CA GLU A 141 -5.45 13.75 -10.10
C GLU A 141 -5.58 12.84 -11.32
N ASP A 142 -4.61 12.88 -12.25
CA ASP A 142 -4.56 11.93 -13.36
C ASP A 142 -4.02 10.57 -12.91
N ASN A 143 -4.92 9.64 -12.66
CA ASN A 143 -4.63 8.25 -12.32
C ASN A 143 -4.84 7.28 -13.49
N SER A 144 -4.76 7.75 -14.75
CA SER A 144 -4.96 6.92 -15.94
C SER A 144 -4.01 5.71 -16.02
N GLY A 145 -2.77 5.84 -15.52
CA GLY A 145 -1.79 4.75 -15.41
C GLY A 145 -2.13 3.68 -14.38
N PHE A 146 -3.10 3.91 -13.49
CA PHE A 146 -3.44 2.99 -12.41
C PHE A 146 -4.03 1.67 -12.92
N ALA A 147 -4.73 1.69 -14.06
CA ALA A 147 -5.24 0.48 -14.70
C ALA A 147 -4.11 -0.45 -15.18
N ASP A 148 -2.99 0.12 -15.67
CA ASP A 148 -1.82 -0.66 -16.08
C ASP A 148 -1.12 -1.25 -14.85
N PHE A 149 -1.00 -0.48 -13.78
CA PHE A 149 -0.45 -0.96 -12.52
C PHE A 149 -1.21 -2.17 -11.96
N LEU A 150 -2.55 -2.09 -11.87
CA LEU A 150 -3.37 -3.21 -11.41
C LEU A 150 -3.27 -4.43 -12.32
N GLN A 151 -3.20 -4.22 -13.65
CA GLN A 151 -3.04 -5.29 -14.62
C GLN A 151 -1.70 -6.01 -14.42
N GLU A 152 -0.59 -5.27 -14.32
CA GLU A 152 0.73 -5.84 -14.16
C GLU A 152 0.89 -6.63 -12.84
N GLU A 153 0.37 -6.09 -11.73
CA GLU A 153 0.37 -6.82 -10.46
C GLU A 153 -0.44 -8.11 -10.53
N ARG A 154 -1.61 -8.04 -11.17
CA ARG A 154 -2.45 -9.22 -11.31
C ARG A 154 -1.81 -10.27 -12.23
N ASP A 155 -1.20 -9.87 -13.32
CA ASP A 155 -0.51 -10.78 -14.26
C ASP A 155 0.70 -11.43 -13.59
N ALA A 156 1.41 -10.71 -12.71
CA ALA A 156 2.52 -11.25 -11.93
C ALA A 156 2.06 -12.33 -10.93
N GLY A 157 0.89 -12.16 -10.32
CA GLY A 157 0.36 -13.10 -9.34
C GLY A 157 -1.16 -13.06 -9.17
N PRO A 158 -1.91 -13.80 -10.01
CA PRO A 158 -3.38 -13.77 -9.97
C PRO A 158 -3.98 -14.10 -8.61
N ASP A 159 -3.30 -14.94 -7.84
CA ASP A 159 -3.74 -15.32 -6.49
C ASP A 159 -3.20 -14.41 -5.38
N ALA A 160 -2.21 -13.57 -5.69
CA ALA A 160 -1.58 -12.69 -4.70
C ALA A 160 -2.34 -11.37 -4.51
N LEU A 161 -3.16 -10.96 -5.49
CA LEU A 161 -3.94 -9.73 -5.49
C LEU A 161 -5.43 -10.03 -5.69
N VAL A 162 -6.27 -9.52 -4.80
CA VAL A 162 -7.74 -9.51 -4.97
C VAL A 162 -8.22 -8.07 -4.96
N ILE A 163 -9.01 -7.70 -5.97
CA ILE A 163 -9.58 -6.38 -6.14
C ILE A 163 -11.09 -6.48 -6.01
N VAL A 164 -11.69 -5.64 -5.16
CA VAL A 164 -13.12 -5.61 -4.88
C VAL A 164 -13.67 -4.23 -5.17
N VAL A 165 -14.75 -4.16 -5.93
CA VAL A 165 -15.48 -2.92 -6.19
C VAL A 165 -16.85 -2.93 -5.50
N ALA A 166 -17.32 -1.76 -5.12
CA ALA A 166 -18.72 -1.50 -4.82
C ALA A 166 -19.36 -0.82 -6.02
N GLU A 167 -20.43 -1.39 -6.53
CA GLU A 167 -21.15 -0.90 -7.70
C GLU A 167 -22.58 -0.47 -7.34
N ALA A 168 -23.00 0.66 -7.89
CA ALA A 168 -24.36 1.17 -7.83
C ALA A 168 -24.81 1.63 -9.21
N ALA A 169 -25.94 1.12 -9.71
CA ALA A 169 -26.48 1.46 -11.02
C ALA A 169 -25.42 1.39 -12.14
N ASP A 170 -24.68 0.30 -12.19
CA ASP A 170 -23.61 0.02 -13.15
C ASP A 170 -22.34 0.93 -13.05
N ALA A 171 -22.28 1.80 -12.05
CA ALA A 171 -21.10 2.63 -11.78
C ALA A 171 -20.27 2.05 -10.63
N VAL A 172 -18.93 2.05 -10.76
CA VAL A 172 -18.03 1.80 -9.64
C VAL A 172 -18.03 3.04 -8.75
N VAL A 173 -18.51 2.87 -7.52
CA VAL A 173 -18.64 3.96 -6.54
C VAL A 173 -17.59 3.90 -5.42
N SER A 174 -16.95 2.74 -5.27
CA SER A 174 -15.81 2.54 -4.38
C SER A 174 -14.98 1.35 -4.87
N ALA A 175 -13.67 1.40 -4.64
CA ALA A 175 -12.76 0.31 -4.96
C ALA A 175 -11.74 0.11 -3.85
N ALA A 176 -11.38 -1.15 -3.61
CA ALA A 176 -10.36 -1.51 -2.64
C ALA A 176 -9.72 -2.83 -3.06
N TRP A 177 -8.47 -3.04 -2.70
CA TRP A 177 -7.78 -4.30 -2.98
C TRP A 177 -7.05 -4.82 -1.75
N MET A 178 -6.58 -6.04 -1.86
CA MET A 178 -5.80 -6.68 -0.81
C MET A 178 -4.73 -7.54 -1.44
N ARG A 179 -3.60 -7.64 -0.76
CA ARG A 179 -2.52 -8.55 -1.12
C ARG A 179 -2.36 -9.64 -0.09
N PHE A 180 -1.81 -10.76 -0.53
CA PHE A 180 -1.48 -11.91 0.29
C PHE A 180 0.04 -12.13 0.29
N PRO A 181 0.77 -11.45 1.18
CA PRO A 181 2.22 -11.57 1.30
C PRO A 181 2.62 -13.02 1.55
N THR A 182 3.53 -13.55 0.71
CA THR A 182 3.96 -14.95 0.79
C THR A 182 4.75 -15.24 2.06
N ALA A 183 4.54 -16.42 2.62
CA ALA A 183 5.19 -16.88 3.86
C ALA A 183 4.99 -15.94 5.06
N THR A 184 3.79 -15.37 5.16
CA THR A 184 3.34 -14.55 6.28
C THR A 184 1.99 -15.01 6.80
N GLU A 185 1.59 -14.52 7.96
CA GLU A 185 0.26 -14.73 8.53
C GLU A 185 -0.70 -13.56 8.19
N PHE A 186 -0.26 -12.64 7.32
CA PHE A 186 -0.97 -11.40 7.02
C PHE A 186 -1.66 -11.42 5.66
N ALA A 187 -2.76 -10.69 5.59
CA ALA A 187 -3.20 -10.02 4.36
C ALA A 187 -3.07 -8.51 4.56
N THR A 188 -2.69 -7.77 3.54
CA THR A 188 -2.57 -6.31 3.60
C THR A 188 -3.68 -5.66 2.77
N PHE A 189 -4.34 -4.64 3.33
CA PHE A 189 -5.45 -3.95 2.69
C PHE A 189 -4.99 -2.62 2.11
N TRP A 190 -5.45 -2.34 0.91
CA TRP A 190 -5.06 -1.18 0.12
C TRP A 190 -6.28 -0.51 -0.50
N GLY A 191 -6.13 0.75 -0.89
CA GLY A 191 -7.18 1.52 -1.51
C GLY A 191 -8.32 1.83 -0.53
N GLY A 192 -9.55 1.82 -1.03
CA GLY A 192 -10.74 2.18 -0.26
C GLY A 192 -11.27 3.55 -0.66
N ALA A 193 -10.87 4.06 -1.84
CA ALA A 193 -11.43 5.25 -2.43
C ALA A 193 -12.95 5.10 -2.59
N THR A 194 -13.70 6.13 -2.19
CA THR A 194 -15.17 6.18 -2.33
C THR A 194 -15.58 7.54 -2.84
N LEU A 195 -16.38 7.58 -3.90
CA LEU A 195 -16.95 8.82 -4.44
C LEU A 195 -17.70 9.58 -3.34
N GLU A 196 -17.52 10.89 -3.30
CA GLU A 196 -18.08 11.76 -2.26
C GLU A 196 -19.58 11.55 -1.99
N PRO A 197 -20.48 11.45 -2.99
CA PRO A 197 -21.91 11.20 -2.77
C PRO A 197 -22.24 9.87 -2.09
N TRP A 198 -21.26 8.94 -2.06
CA TRP A 198 -21.40 7.60 -1.52
C TRP A 198 -20.70 7.39 -0.18
N ARG A 199 -19.98 8.41 0.31
CA ARG A 199 -19.33 8.40 1.63
C ARG A 199 -20.36 8.39 2.76
N GLY A 200 -19.93 7.89 3.93
CA GLY A 200 -20.78 7.84 5.12
C GLY A 200 -21.91 6.80 5.09
N ARG A 201 -22.06 6.02 4.00
CA ARG A 201 -23.14 5.03 3.82
C ARG A 201 -22.76 3.59 4.22
N GLY A 202 -21.57 3.37 4.77
CA GLY A 202 -21.11 2.05 5.20
C GLY A 202 -20.43 1.19 4.14
N ILE A 203 -20.20 1.72 2.92
CA ILE A 203 -19.52 0.99 1.82
C ILE A 203 -18.12 0.56 2.25
N TYR A 204 -17.29 1.48 2.76
CA TYR A 204 -15.94 1.17 3.19
C TYR A 204 -15.91 0.05 4.24
N ARG A 205 -16.78 0.11 5.25
CA ARG A 205 -16.92 -0.96 6.26
C ARG A 205 -17.31 -2.30 5.65
N SER A 206 -18.18 -2.30 4.65
CA SER A 206 -18.57 -3.51 3.93
C SER A 206 -17.42 -4.09 3.11
N LEU A 207 -16.58 -3.24 2.49
CA LEU A 207 -15.37 -3.66 1.80
C LEU A 207 -14.32 -4.22 2.75
N VAL A 208 -14.17 -3.65 3.95
CA VAL A 208 -13.29 -4.21 4.99
C VAL A 208 -13.76 -5.60 5.41
N ALA A 209 -15.05 -5.77 5.72
CA ALA A 209 -15.63 -7.05 6.11
C ALA A 209 -15.49 -8.11 4.99
N TYR A 210 -15.75 -7.72 3.74
CA TYR A 210 -15.61 -8.62 2.58
C TYR A 210 -14.17 -9.14 2.46
N ARG A 211 -13.19 -8.23 2.47
CA ARG A 211 -11.76 -8.60 2.37
C ARG A 211 -11.28 -9.39 3.57
N ALA A 212 -11.77 -9.11 4.78
CA ALA A 212 -11.46 -9.89 5.98
C ALA A 212 -11.97 -11.33 5.87
N ASN A 213 -13.16 -11.55 5.29
CA ASN A 213 -13.66 -12.90 5.02
C ASN A 213 -12.79 -13.65 4.02
N LEU A 214 -12.32 -12.99 2.96
CA LEU A 214 -11.35 -13.59 2.02
C LEU A 214 -10.03 -13.95 2.71
N ALA A 215 -9.52 -13.08 3.58
CA ALA A 215 -8.32 -13.35 4.38
C ALA A 215 -8.53 -14.58 5.30
N ALA A 216 -9.70 -14.68 5.95
CA ALA A 216 -10.06 -15.83 6.78
C ALA A 216 -10.09 -17.14 5.96
N MET A 217 -10.73 -17.12 4.79
CA MET A 217 -10.81 -18.30 3.90
C MET A 217 -9.41 -18.75 3.41
N ARG A 218 -8.45 -17.85 3.30
CA ARG A 218 -7.07 -18.14 2.92
C ARG A 218 -6.16 -18.45 4.12
N GLY A 219 -6.70 -18.51 5.32
CA GLY A 219 -5.97 -18.88 6.54
C GLY A 219 -5.08 -17.79 7.10
N CYS A 220 -5.22 -16.51 6.67
CA CYS A 220 -4.52 -15.41 7.28
C CYS A 220 -5.00 -15.21 8.71
N ARG A 221 -4.08 -14.89 9.61
CA ARG A 221 -4.40 -14.60 11.02
C ARG A 221 -4.63 -13.12 11.28
N TYR A 222 -3.97 -12.29 10.50
CA TYR A 222 -3.98 -10.84 10.69
C TYR A 222 -4.29 -10.12 9.38
N VAL A 223 -4.89 -8.96 9.50
CA VAL A 223 -5.01 -7.96 8.44
C VAL A 223 -4.30 -6.69 8.88
N GLU A 224 -3.61 -6.08 7.95
CA GLU A 224 -2.83 -4.87 8.14
C GLU A 224 -3.31 -3.80 7.15
N VAL A 225 -3.26 -2.52 7.57
CA VAL A 225 -3.60 -1.33 6.78
C VAL A 225 -2.70 -0.17 7.19
N ASP A 226 -2.09 0.50 6.22
CA ASP A 226 -1.59 1.85 6.41
C ASP A 226 -2.79 2.80 6.29
N ALA A 227 -3.25 3.32 7.43
CA ALA A 227 -4.50 4.06 7.55
C ALA A 227 -4.25 5.56 7.54
N SER A 228 -4.91 6.27 6.61
CA SER A 228 -5.01 7.73 6.65
C SER A 228 -5.80 8.21 7.87
N ASP A 229 -5.71 9.49 8.20
CA ASP A 229 -6.49 10.10 9.28
C ASP A 229 -8.01 9.96 9.10
N ASP A 230 -8.49 9.87 7.86
CA ASP A 230 -9.91 9.63 7.55
C ASP A 230 -10.32 8.18 7.83
N SER A 231 -9.51 7.20 7.46
CA SER A 231 -9.83 5.77 7.56
C SER A 231 -9.53 5.19 8.95
N ARG A 232 -8.50 5.67 9.64
CA ARG A 232 -8.07 5.17 10.95
C ARG A 232 -9.20 5.11 11.98
N PRO A 233 -10.01 6.18 12.20
CA PRO A 233 -11.09 6.13 13.19
C PRO A 233 -12.16 5.09 12.85
N ILE A 234 -12.35 4.77 11.56
CA ILE A 234 -13.29 3.74 11.12
C ILE A 234 -12.70 2.36 11.44
N LEU A 235 -11.45 2.12 11.12
CA LEU A 235 -10.74 0.86 11.35
C LEU A 235 -10.61 0.55 12.84
N GLU A 236 -10.27 1.53 13.67
CA GLU A 236 -10.19 1.36 15.14
C GLU A 236 -11.54 0.92 15.72
N ARG A 237 -12.67 1.51 15.25
CA ARG A 237 -14.01 1.06 15.65
C ARG A 237 -14.37 -0.35 15.18
N LEU A 238 -13.68 -0.87 14.17
CA LEU A 238 -13.83 -2.23 13.68
C LEU A 238 -12.93 -3.23 14.43
N GLY A 239 -12.05 -2.75 15.31
CA GLY A 239 -11.17 -3.60 16.11
C GLY A 239 -9.71 -3.64 15.65
N PHE A 240 -9.32 -2.78 14.73
CA PHE A 240 -7.91 -2.57 14.42
C PHE A 240 -7.21 -1.79 15.54
N VAL A 241 -5.95 -2.12 15.78
CA VAL A 241 -5.11 -1.49 16.80
C VAL A 241 -3.92 -0.84 16.14
N PRO A 242 -3.61 0.44 16.44
CA PRO A 242 -2.42 1.11 15.94
C PRO A 242 -1.14 0.46 16.50
N VAL A 243 -0.15 0.27 15.65
CA VAL A 243 1.14 -0.36 16.02
C VAL A 243 2.33 0.56 15.79
N THR A 244 2.31 1.35 14.73
CA THR A 244 3.33 2.36 14.39
C THR A 244 2.74 3.36 13.39
N THR A 245 3.57 4.29 12.92
CA THR A 245 3.25 5.16 11.78
C THR A 245 4.16 4.87 10.61
N THR A 246 3.73 5.22 9.40
CA THR A 246 4.60 5.28 8.22
C THR A 246 4.52 6.67 7.60
N THR A 247 5.63 7.12 7.03
CA THR A 247 5.70 8.35 6.26
C THR A 247 6.46 8.05 4.98
N PRO A 248 5.81 8.15 3.81
CA PRO A 248 6.50 8.08 2.53
C PRO A 248 7.41 9.30 2.37
N TYR A 249 8.67 9.08 2.07
CA TYR A 249 9.62 10.11 1.67
C TYR A 249 9.91 9.94 0.18
N ILE A 250 9.48 10.88 -0.63
CA ILE A 250 9.57 10.81 -2.09
C ILE A 250 10.78 11.59 -2.58
N TRP A 251 11.64 10.95 -3.34
CA TRP A 251 12.67 11.60 -4.11
C TRP A 251 12.31 11.57 -5.61
N SER A 252 12.47 12.69 -6.27
CA SER A 252 12.27 12.81 -7.72
C SER A 252 13.52 13.38 -8.38
N PRO A 253 13.89 12.91 -9.59
CA PRO A 253 15.00 13.48 -10.32
C PRO A 253 14.74 14.97 -10.61
N PRO A 254 15.78 15.82 -10.58
CA PRO A 254 15.62 17.21 -11.00
C PRO A 254 15.18 17.29 -12.46
N LEU A 255 14.29 18.26 -12.76
CA LEU A 255 13.79 18.52 -14.12
C LEU A 255 14.91 18.97 -15.05
#